data_16e65b901cdf437f7071fa9dfb8d200b
#
_entry.id   16e65b901cdf437f7071fa9dfb8d200b
#
_cell.length_a   1.000
_cell.length_b   1.000
_cell.length_c   1.000
_cell.angle_alpha   90.00
_cell.angle_beta   90.00
_cell.angle_gamma   90.00
#
_symmetry.space_group_name_H-M   'P 1'
#
loop_
_entity.id
_entity.type
_entity.pdbx_description
1 polymer ?
#
loop_
_entity_poly.entity_id
_entity_poly.type
_entity_poly.pdbx_seq_one_letter_code
_entity_poly.pdbx_strand_id
1 'polypeptide(L)'
;MSRIRPCRGDEREAILAIINSAATAYRGVIPADRWHEPYMSSSELDHEIASGVAFWGYEVDGVLLGIMGIQPVRDVDLIRHAYVLPDSQRHGVGGALLEHLRGLSKRPMLVGTWSAAGWAINFYRRHGFELASPEHKTTLLKNYWTIPDRQIETSVVLGNPPPHAAL
;
A
#
# COMPACT_ATOMS: atom_id res chain seq x y z
N MET A 1 -2.51 24.71 3.39
CA MET A 1 -1.22 24.21 3.85
C MET A 1 -1.29 22.71 4.05
N SER A 2 -0.30 22.01 3.56
CA SER A 2 -0.27 20.54 3.61
C SER A 2 0.59 20.04 4.77
N ARG A 3 0.23 18.87 5.30
CA ARG A 3 1.07 18.15 6.26
C ARG A 3 0.83 16.66 6.21
N ILE A 4 1.83 15.91 6.63
CA ILE A 4 1.74 14.45 6.78
C ILE A 4 1.73 14.14 8.27
N ARG A 5 0.79 13.35 8.69
CA ARG A 5 0.61 12.97 10.11
C ARG A 5 -0.01 11.59 10.26
N PRO A 6 0.12 10.97 11.42
CA PRO A 6 -0.65 9.75 11.69
C PRO A 6 -2.14 10.04 11.60
N CYS A 7 -2.90 9.10 11.07
CA CYS A 7 -4.35 9.19 11.06
C CYS A 7 -4.89 8.94 12.47
N ARG A 8 -5.97 9.64 12.82
CA ARG A 8 -6.62 9.49 14.13
C ARG A 8 -7.65 8.35 14.09
N GLY A 9 -7.99 7.82 15.25
CA GLY A 9 -9.01 6.78 15.35
C GLY A 9 -10.38 7.20 14.83
N ASP A 10 -10.72 8.49 14.91
CA ASP A 10 -11.99 9.03 14.41
C ASP A 10 -11.98 9.26 12.88
N GLU A 11 -10.86 8.97 12.20
CA GLU A 11 -10.75 9.12 10.76
C GLU A 11 -10.92 7.81 9.99
N ARG A 12 -11.35 6.77 10.65
CA ARG A 12 -11.52 5.45 10.06
C ARG A 12 -12.44 5.48 8.84
N GLU A 13 -13.55 6.22 8.91
CA GLU A 13 -14.46 6.35 7.78
C GLU A 13 -13.81 7.08 6.59
N ALA A 14 -12.99 8.09 6.88
CA ALA A 14 -12.25 8.81 5.83
C ALA A 14 -11.23 7.90 5.15
N ILE A 15 -10.52 7.09 5.92
CA ILE A 15 -9.56 6.11 5.39
C ILE A 15 -10.28 5.14 4.45
N LEU A 16 -11.42 4.58 4.89
CA LEU A 16 -12.19 3.62 4.11
C LEU A 16 -12.69 4.24 2.80
N ALA A 17 -13.17 5.48 2.87
CA ALA A 17 -13.65 6.20 1.70
C ALA A 17 -12.52 6.42 0.67
N ILE A 18 -11.33 6.79 1.13
CA ILE A 18 -10.17 6.99 0.25
C ILE A 18 -9.79 5.67 -0.42
N ILE A 19 -9.69 4.59 0.34
CA ILE A 19 -9.34 3.26 -0.20
C ILE A 19 -10.33 2.88 -1.30
N ASN A 20 -11.61 2.91 -1.01
CA ASN A 20 -12.63 2.43 -1.96
C ASN A 20 -12.77 3.35 -3.18
N SER A 21 -12.61 4.64 -3.00
CA SER A 21 -12.64 5.60 -4.11
C SER A 21 -11.45 5.38 -5.05
N ALA A 22 -10.25 5.27 -4.51
CA ALA A 22 -9.04 5.09 -5.32
C ALA A 22 -8.96 3.69 -5.94
N ALA A 23 -9.46 2.67 -5.25
CA ALA A 23 -9.41 1.29 -5.73
C ALA A 23 -10.29 1.04 -6.95
N THR A 24 -11.18 1.98 -7.31
CA THR A 24 -11.98 1.85 -8.55
C THR A 24 -11.09 1.73 -9.80
N ALA A 25 -9.85 2.22 -9.72
CA ALA A 25 -8.87 2.05 -10.81
C ALA A 25 -8.56 0.57 -11.09
N TYR A 26 -8.76 -0.33 -10.14
CA TYR A 26 -8.53 -1.76 -10.33
C TYR A 26 -9.65 -2.46 -11.08
N ARG A 27 -10.86 -1.86 -11.15
CA ARG A 27 -11.98 -2.48 -11.82
C ARG A 27 -11.64 -2.74 -13.29
N GLY A 28 -11.78 -4.00 -13.72
CA GLY A 28 -11.44 -4.40 -15.08
C GLY A 28 -9.94 -4.56 -15.33
N VAL A 29 -9.09 -4.31 -14.35
CA VAL A 29 -7.62 -4.44 -14.46
C VAL A 29 -7.15 -5.69 -13.73
N ILE A 30 -7.57 -5.87 -12.47
CA ILE A 30 -7.23 -7.07 -11.72
C ILE A 30 -8.18 -8.21 -12.13
N PRO A 31 -7.82 -9.50 -11.84
CA PRO A 31 -8.69 -10.60 -12.16
C PRO A 31 -10.09 -10.41 -11.59
N ALA A 32 -11.12 -10.73 -12.40
CA ALA A 32 -12.50 -10.50 -12.03
C ALA A 32 -12.90 -11.26 -10.76
N ASP A 33 -12.28 -12.40 -10.49
CA ASP A 33 -12.51 -13.19 -9.29
C ASP A 33 -11.89 -12.55 -8.03
N ARG A 34 -11.08 -11.54 -8.20
CA ARG A 34 -10.47 -10.77 -7.09
C ARG A 34 -11.13 -9.40 -6.87
N TRP A 35 -11.99 -8.99 -7.78
CA TRP A 35 -12.71 -7.72 -7.64
C TRP A 35 -14.02 -7.92 -6.89
N HIS A 36 -14.27 -7.09 -5.89
CA HIS A 36 -15.57 -7.03 -5.20
C HIS A 36 -15.85 -5.59 -4.75
N GLU A 37 -17.11 -5.30 -4.47
CA GLU A 37 -17.53 -3.97 -4.02
C GLU A 37 -18.28 -4.06 -2.69
N PRO A 38 -17.85 -3.26 -1.69
CA PRO A 38 -16.68 -2.36 -1.74
C PRO A 38 -15.40 -3.16 -1.84
N TYR A 39 -14.34 -2.53 -2.38
CA TYR A 39 -13.04 -3.18 -2.50
C TYR A 39 -12.52 -3.58 -1.12
N MET A 40 -12.68 -2.71 -0.14
CA MET A 40 -12.39 -3.01 1.27
C MET A 40 -13.65 -2.77 2.10
N SER A 41 -14.05 -3.76 2.88
CA SER A 41 -15.17 -3.63 3.81
C SER A 41 -14.72 -2.94 5.11
N SER A 42 -15.68 -2.45 5.86
CA SER A 42 -15.43 -1.86 7.18
C SER A 42 -14.74 -2.85 8.13
N SER A 43 -15.18 -4.11 8.12
CA SER A 43 -14.59 -5.14 8.97
C SER A 43 -13.18 -5.53 8.55
N GLU A 44 -12.89 -5.51 7.25
CA GLU A 44 -11.54 -5.74 6.75
C GLU A 44 -10.58 -4.64 7.22
N LEU A 45 -11.02 -3.38 7.17
CA LEU A 45 -10.20 -2.27 7.67
C LEU A 45 -9.93 -2.42 9.17
N ASP A 46 -10.94 -2.79 9.95
CA ASP A 46 -10.76 -3.04 11.39
C ASP A 46 -9.73 -4.14 11.63
N HIS A 47 -9.79 -5.21 10.84
CA HIS A 47 -8.85 -6.31 10.95
C HIS A 47 -7.42 -5.86 10.63
N GLU A 48 -7.24 -5.05 9.59
CA GLU A 48 -5.92 -4.53 9.21
C GLU A 48 -5.33 -3.67 10.32
N ILE A 49 -6.13 -2.77 10.88
CA ILE A 49 -5.67 -1.92 11.99
C ILE A 49 -5.32 -2.75 13.21
N ALA A 50 -6.16 -3.72 13.55
CA ALA A 50 -5.90 -4.62 14.68
C ALA A 50 -4.66 -5.49 14.47
N SER A 51 -4.31 -5.78 13.21
CA SER A 51 -3.13 -6.55 12.84
C SER A 51 -1.84 -5.73 12.82
N GLY A 52 -1.91 -4.44 13.10
CA GLY A 52 -0.74 -3.59 13.25
C GLY A 52 -0.48 -2.61 12.11
N VAL A 53 -1.40 -2.47 11.15
CA VAL A 53 -1.26 -1.46 10.09
C VAL A 53 -1.52 -0.08 10.70
N ALA A 54 -0.49 0.78 10.66
CA ALA A 54 -0.59 2.17 11.08
C ALA A 54 -0.75 3.06 9.85
N PHE A 55 -1.84 3.81 9.78
CA PHE A 55 -2.11 4.69 8.65
C PHE A 55 -1.57 6.10 8.90
N TRP A 56 -0.92 6.64 7.87
CA TRP A 56 -0.47 8.02 7.80
C TRP A 56 -1.26 8.73 6.73
N GLY A 57 -1.53 9.99 6.93
CA GLY A 57 -2.38 10.77 6.05
C GLY A 57 -1.69 12.03 5.54
N TYR A 58 -2.02 12.40 4.32
CA TYR A 58 -1.65 13.66 3.72
C TYR A 58 -2.87 14.59 3.78
N GLU A 59 -2.73 15.66 4.55
CA GLU A 59 -3.83 16.57 4.85
C GLU A 59 -3.59 17.93 4.21
N VAL A 60 -4.61 18.50 3.61
CA VAL A 60 -4.61 19.88 3.15
C VAL A 60 -5.83 20.57 3.74
N ASP A 61 -5.59 21.62 4.52
CA ASP A 61 -6.65 22.43 5.14
C ASP A 61 -7.68 21.59 5.88
N GLY A 62 -7.22 20.59 6.61
CA GLY A 62 -8.09 19.74 7.43
C GLY A 62 -8.72 18.56 6.67
N VAL A 63 -8.42 18.39 5.40
CA VAL A 63 -9.02 17.33 4.57
C VAL A 63 -7.93 16.32 4.19
N LEU A 64 -8.19 15.03 4.43
CA LEU A 64 -7.29 13.96 3.99
C LEU A 64 -7.45 13.73 2.49
N LEU A 65 -6.35 13.82 1.76
CA LEU A 65 -6.30 13.57 0.31
C LEU A 65 -5.69 12.22 -0.05
N GLY A 66 -4.92 11.65 0.84
CA GLY A 66 -4.27 10.35 0.62
C GLY A 66 -3.90 9.71 1.94
N ILE A 67 -3.73 8.39 1.87
CA ILE A 67 -3.30 7.61 3.04
C ILE A 67 -2.29 6.56 2.60
N MET A 68 -1.46 6.13 3.55
CA MET A 68 -0.52 5.05 3.33
C MET A 68 -0.30 4.34 4.65
N GLY A 69 -0.47 3.01 4.65
CA GLY A 69 -0.24 2.21 5.84
C GLY A 69 1.18 1.67 5.89
N ILE A 70 1.69 1.49 7.09
CA ILE A 70 2.95 0.81 7.33
C ILE A 70 2.72 -0.24 8.42
N GLN A 71 3.25 -1.44 8.22
CA GLN A 71 3.06 -2.56 9.13
C GLN A 71 4.40 -3.25 9.38
N PRO A 72 4.90 -3.24 10.62
CA PRO A 72 6.06 -4.06 10.96
C PRO A 72 5.68 -5.53 10.95
N VAL A 73 6.40 -6.32 10.17
CA VAL A 73 6.22 -7.78 10.13
C VAL A 73 7.60 -8.42 10.18
N ARG A 74 7.87 -9.17 11.25
CA ARG A 74 9.17 -9.79 11.45
C ARG A 74 10.30 -8.76 11.34
N ASP A 75 11.14 -8.88 10.32
CA ASP A 75 12.33 -8.05 10.13
C ASP A 75 12.18 -6.96 9.06
N VAL A 76 10.97 -6.76 8.55
CA VAL A 76 10.69 -5.76 7.52
C VAL A 76 9.53 -4.86 7.91
N ASP A 77 9.41 -3.73 7.23
CA ASP A 77 8.21 -2.89 7.26
C ASP A 77 7.49 -3.04 5.91
N LEU A 78 6.20 -3.39 5.97
CA LEU A 78 5.38 -3.48 4.77
C LEU A 78 4.66 -2.16 4.53
N ILE A 79 4.68 -1.68 3.29
CA ILE A 79 3.77 -0.62 2.86
C ILE A 79 2.44 -1.28 2.51
N ARG A 80 1.35 -0.78 3.09
CA ARG A 80 0.02 -1.34 2.92
C ARG A 80 -0.98 -0.25 2.57
N HIS A 81 -1.87 -0.55 1.63
CA HIS A 81 -3.03 0.31 1.35
C HIS A 81 -2.65 1.76 1.03
N ALA A 82 -1.75 1.94 0.06
CA ALA A 82 -1.30 3.26 -0.40
C ALA A 82 -2.29 3.79 -1.43
N TYR A 83 -3.09 4.77 -1.06
CA TYR A 83 -4.15 5.31 -1.91
C TYR A 83 -4.23 6.83 -1.81
N VAL A 84 -4.51 7.47 -2.94
CA VAL A 84 -4.74 8.90 -3.06
C VAL A 84 -6.08 9.10 -3.74
N LEU A 85 -6.90 10.04 -3.23
CA LEU A 85 -8.17 10.37 -3.85
C LEU A 85 -7.95 10.66 -5.34
N PRO A 86 -8.83 10.17 -6.24
CA PRO A 86 -8.64 10.34 -7.69
C PRO A 86 -8.39 11.79 -8.12
N ASP A 87 -9.11 12.73 -7.55
CA ASP A 87 -8.95 14.15 -7.89
C ASP A 87 -7.64 14.77 -7.38
N SER A 88 -6.96 14.09 -6.47
CA SER A 88 -5.71 14.57 -5.87
C SER A 88 -4.48 13.83 -6.38
N GLN A 89 -4.67 12.89 -7.31
CA GLN A 89 -3.56 12.15 -7.92
C GLN A 89 -2.74 13.07 -8.84
N ARG A 90 -1.48 12.69 -9.07
CA ARG A 90 -0.52 13.42 -9.90
C ARG A 90 -0.10 14.78 -9.33
N HIS A 91 -0.33 15.00 -8.04
CA HIS A 91 0.11 16.20 -7.33
C HIS A 91 1.18 15.90 -6.28
N GLY A 92 1.80 14.73 -6.36
CA GLY A 92 2.90 14.36 -5.47
C GLY A 92 2.49 13.85 -4.09
N VAL A 93 1.20 13.63 -3.85
CA VAL A 93 0.70 13.19 -2.53
C VAL A 93 1.26 11.83 -2.15
N GLY A 94 1.15 10.84 -3.06
CA GLY A 94 1.65 9.48 -2.81
C GLY A 94 3.16 9.45 -2.61
N GLY A 95 3.90 10.18 -3.44
CA GLY A 95 5.35 10.27 -3.31
C GLY A 95 5.79 10.89 -1.99
N ALA A 96 5.10 11.95 -1.55
CA ALA A 96 5.41 12.60 -0.28
C ALA A 96 5.16 11.65 0.90
N LEU A 97 4.04 10.90 0.88
CA LEU A 97 3.76 9.90 1.92
C LEU A 97 4.82 8.81 1.95
N LEU A 98 5.19 8.28 0.79
CA LEU A 98 6.17 7.20 0.70
C LEU A 98 7.54 7.65 1.22
N GLU A 99 8.00 8.84 0.81
CA GLU A 99 9.26 9.38 1.29
C GLU A 99 9.25 9.63 2.80
N HIS A 100 8.11 10.10 3.32
CA HIS A 100 7.97 10.30 4.75
C HIS A 100 8.12 8.98 5.51
N LEU A 101 7.45 7.92 5.07
CA LEU A 101 7.52 6.61 5.72
C LEU A 101 8.91 5.99 5.59
N ARG A 102 9.59 6.19 4.45
CA ARG A 102 10.97 5.73 4.31
C ARG A 102 11.90 6.39 5.33
N GLY A 103 11.69 7.68 5.59
CA GLY A 103 12.46 8.40 6.58
C GLY A 103 12.24 7.90 8.01
N LEU A 104 11.07 7.36 8.30
CA LEU A 104 10.75 6.80 9.61
C LEU A 104 11.25 5.37 9.77
N SER A 105 11.24 4.59 8.71
CA SER A 105 11.60 3.18 8.76
C SER A 105 13.11 3.00 8.86
N LYS A 106 13.53 2.06 9.69
CA LYS A 106 14.93 1.68 9.86
C LYS A 106 15.18 0.23 9.43
N ARG A 107 14.24 -0.35 8.73
CA ARG A 107 14.27 -1.75 8.28
C ARG A 107 14.03 -1.80 6.78
N PRO A 108 14.37 -2.92 6.12
CA PRO A 108 13.99 -3.09 4.73
C PRO A 108 12.49 -2.92 4.55
N MET A 109 12.07 -2.25 3.49
CA MET A 109 10.66 -2.03 3.17
C MET A 109 10.26 -2.89 1.99
N LEU A 110 9.11 -3.53 2.10
CA LEU A 110 8.52 -4.31 1.02
C LEU A 110 7.12 -3.78 0.74
N VAL A 111 6.71 -3.87 -0.52
CA VAL A 111 5.34 -3.58 -0.93
C VAL A 111 4.88 -4.63 -1.93
N GLY A 112 3.65 -5.11 -1.75
CA GLY A 112 2.99 -6.01 -2.68
C GLY A 112 1.91 -5.26 -3.44
N THR A 113 1.80 -5.50 -4.73
CA THR A 113 0.73 -4.93 -5.54
C THR A 113 0.32 -5.91 -6.65
N TRP A 114 -0.81 -5.65 -7.29
CA TRP A 114 -1.28 -6.48 -8.39
C TRP A 114 -0.30 -6.39 -9.57
N SER A 115 0.03 -7.52 -10.17
CA SER A 115 0.94 -7.56 -11.33
C SER A 115 0.37 -6.77 -12.52
N ALA A 116 -0.95 -6.68 -12.62
CA ALA A 116 -1.62 -5.92 -13.67
C ALA A 116 -1.66 -4.40 -13.42
N ALA A 117 -1.32 -3.95 -12.21
CA ALA A 117 -1.33 -2.54 -11.84
C ALA A 117 0.00 -1.88 -12.21
N GLY A 118 0.26 -1.72 -13.51
CA GLY A 118 1.52 -1.18 -14.02
C GLY A 118 1.83 0.22 -13.48
N TRP A 119 0.81 1.05 -13.25
CA TRP A 119 1.00 2.40 -12.71
C TRP A 119 1.56 2.36 -11.28
N ALA A 120 1.11 1.40 -10.46
CA ALA A 120 1.60 1.24 -9.10
C ALA A 120 3.05 0.74 -9.11
N ILE A 121 3.36 -0.24 -9.95
CA ILE A 121 4.72 -0.75 -10.11
C ILE A 121 5.67 0.39 -10.51
N ASN A 122 5.28 1.19 -11.50
CA ASN A 122 6.09 2.32 -11.95
C ASN A 122 6.27 3.38 -10.86
N PHE A 123 5.23 3.62 -10.08
CA PHE A 123 5.30 4.56 -8.95
C PHE A 123 6.38 4.13 -7.96
N TYR A 124 6.35 2.87 -7.53
CA TYR A 124 7.35 2.40 -6.56
C TYR A 124 8.76 2.37 -7.15
N ARG A 125 8.89 2.01 -8.43
CA ARG A 125 10.21 2.00 -9.08
C ARG A 125 10.79 3.41 -9.16
N ARG A 126 9.97 4.41 -9.44
CA ARG A 126 10.44 5.81 -9.44
C ARG A 126 10.96 6.25 -8.08
N HIS A 127 10.49 5.62 -7.01
CA HIS A 127 10.91 5.94 -5.64
C HIS A 127 11.96 4.99 -5.08
N GLY A 128 12.68 4.30 -5.97
CA GLY A 128 13.84 3.50 -5.56
C GLY A 128 13.54 2.07 -5.11
N PHE A 129 12.32 1.59 -5.34
CA PHE A 129 11.98 0.19 -5.10
C PHE A 129 12.28 -0.65 -6.32
N GLU A 130 12.72 -1.88 -6.11
CA GLU A 130 13.01 -2.82 -7.20
C GLU A 130 12.14 -4.07 -7.09
N LEU A 131 11.77 -4.60 -8.27
CA LEU A 131 10.97 -5.82 -8.36
C LEU A 131 11.78 -7.03 -7.93
N ALA A 132 11.17 -7.89 -7.11
CA ALA A 132 11.67 -9.21 -6.84
C ALA A 132 11.45 -10.12 -8.06
N SER A 133 12.30 -11.13 -8.23
CA SER A 133 12.07 -12.16 -9.24
C SER A 133 10.77 -12.92 -8.94
N PRO A 134 10.15 -13.60 -9.93
CA PRO A 134 8.94 -14.36 -9.68
C PRO A 134 9.08 -15.41 -8.57
N GLU A 135 10.22 -16.08 -8.50
CA GLU A 135 10.47 -17.09 -7.47
C GLU A 135 10.63 -16.44 -6.09
N HIS A 136 11.40 -15.36 -6.02
CA HIS A 136 11.61 -14.65 -4.77
C HIS A 136 10.31 -13.99 -4.29
N LYS A 137 9.52 -13.45 -5.20
CA LYS A 137 8.22 -12.86 -4.92
C LYS A 137 7.32 -13.85 -4.18
N THR A 138 7.25 -15.09 -4.66
CA THR A 138 6.43 -16.12 -4.03
C THR A 138 6.89 -16.40 -2.60
N THR A 139 8.20 -16.53 -2.39
CA THR A 139 8.78 -16.74 -1.07
C THR A 139 8.46 -15.57 -0.13
N LEU A 140 8.63 -14.33 -0.60
CA LEU A 140 8.37 -13.15 0.20
C LEU A 140 6.88 -13.04 0.59
N LEU A 141 5.97 -13.27 -0.35
CA LEU A 141 4.54 -13.21 -0.06
C LEU A 141 4.13 -14.25 0.98
N LYS A 142 4.66 -15.46 0.88
CA LYS A 142 4.36 -16.51 1.87
C LYS A 142 4.94 -16.21 3.25
N ASN A 143 6.08 -15.52 3.31
CA ASN A 143 6.73 -15.22 4.57
C ASN A 143 6.14 -14.01 5.30
N TYR A 144 5.67 -13.01 4.57
CA TYR A 144 5.30 -11.72 5.16
C TYR A 144 3.82 -11.36 5.00
N TRP A 145 3.08 -12.04 4.14
CA TRP A 145 1.66 -11.79 3.90
C TRP A 145 0.81 -13.02 4.20
N THR A 146 -0.45 -12.78 4.51
CA THR A 146 -1.46 -13.83 4.63
C THR A 146 -2.47 -13.62 3.52
N ILE A 147 -2.21 -14.21 2.36
CA ILE A 147 -3.06 -14.08 1.18
C ILE A 147 -3.21 -15.44 0.50
N PRO A 148 -4.33 -15.68 -0.22
CA PRO A 148 -4.54 -16.94 -0.92
C PRO A 148 -3.59 -17.09 -2.11
N ASP A 149 -3.38 -18.34 -2.53
CA ASP A 149 -2.48 -18.67 -3.64
C ASP A 149 -2.83 -17.89 -4.91
N ARG A 150 -4.12 -17.73 -5.19
CA ARG A 150 -4.57 -16.97 -6.36
C ARG A 150 -4.04 -15.53 -6.34
N GLN A 151 -4.00 -14.90 -5.18
CA GLN A 151 -3.47 -13.56 -5.05
C GLN A 151 -1.94 -13.55 -5.16
N ILE A 152 -1.27 -14.57 -4.65
CA ILE A 152 0.18 -14.73 -4.85
C ILE A 152 0.52 -14.76 -6.33
N GLU A 153 -0.22 -15.55 -7.12
CA GLU A 153 0.00 -15.68 -8.56
C GLU A 153 -0.15 -14.37 -9.31
N THR A 154 -1.06 -13.52 -8.86
CA THR A 154 -1.42 -12.27 -9.54
C THR A 154 -0.81 -11.03 -8.94
N SER A 155 0.17 -11.20 -8.04
CA SER A 155 0.86 -10.10 -7.36
C SER A 155 2.34 -10.06 -7.70
N VAL A 156 2.95 -8.89 -7.46
CA VAL A 156 4.39 -8.69 -7.48
C VAL A 156 4.82 -8.10 -6.14
N VAL A 157 6.11 -8.19 -5.84
CA VAL A 157 6.71 -7.57 -4.66
C VAL A 157 7.85 -6.68 -5.12
N LEU A 158 7.93 -5.50 -4.52
CA LEU A 158 9.05 -4.59 -4.69
C LEU A 158 9.66 -4.31 -3.32
N GLY A 159 10.95 -4.00 -3.29
CA GLY A 159 11.63 -3.71 -2.04
C GLY A 159 12.65 -2.60 -2.16
N ASN A 160 12.91 -1.97 -1.03
CA ASN A 160 13.97 -0.98 -0.86
C ASN A 160 14.60 -1.20 0.53
N PRO A 161 15.85 -1.63 0.60
CA PRO A 161 16.76 -1.98 -0.51
C PRO A 161 16.23 -3.12 -1.37
N PRO A 162 16.86 -3.39 -2.54
CA PRO A 162 16.40 -4.47 -3.42
C PRO A 162 16.21 -5.79 -2.66
N PRO A 163 15.11 -6.52 -2.88
CA PRO A 163 14.78 -7.69 -2.06
C PRO A 163 15.86 -8.76 -2.06
N HIS A 164 16.52 -8.97 -3.19
CA HIS A 164 17.60 -9.96 -3.31
C HIS A 164 18.85 -9.61 -2.51
N ALA A 165 19.03 -8.33 -2.18
CA ALA A 165 20.16 -7.86 -1.39
C ALA A 165 19.84 -7.80 0.11
N ALA A 166 18.56 -7.69 0.46
CA ALA A 166 18.11 -7.51 1.84
C ALA A 166 17.80 -8.81 2.56
N LEU A 167 17.50 -9.86 1.80
CA LEU A 167 17.03 -11.14 2.33
C LEU A 167 17.83 -12.31 1.71
#